data_178cf74b5b1c11be0b1c6ddace04b6d5
#
_entry.id   178cf74b5b1c11be0b1c6ddace04b6d5
#
_cell.length_a   1.000
_cell.length_b   1.000
_cell.length_c   1.000
_cell.angle_alpha   90.00
_cell.angle_beta   90.00
_cell.angle_gamma   90.00
#
_symmetry.space_group_name_H-M   'P 1'
#
loop_
_entity.id
_entity.type
_entity.pdbx_description
1 polymer ?
#
loop_
_entity_poly.entity_id
_entity_poly.type
_entity_poly.pdbx_seq_one_letter_code
_entity_poly.pdbx_strand_id
1 'polypeptide(L)'
;MPTSIIDGSVETADLKRSKGGASIFRSITFQQDDGNARTIRNAVVKDNVAAELVPGARGRFYLYHAFDLKGVHGVRTANGHDVYGFAGNNQKIFLILGIFNLLWIAFMIAVKGGVPLLGAALFLLSVVGYFFMSKGQREAQAQFDGDTAYRAP
;
A
#
# COMPACT_ATOMS: atom_id res chain seq x y z
N MET A 1 9.44 3.80 -2.85
CA MET A 1 8.99 2.42 -2.63
C MET A 1 9.20 1.63 -3.91
N PRO A 2 9.73 0.39 -3.88
CA PRO A 2 9.78 -0.42 -5.09
C PRO A 2 8.35 -0.81 -5.51
N THR A 3 8.02 -0.48 -6.73
CA THR A 3 6.79 -0.86 -7.42
C THR A 3 7.15 -1.77 -8.59
N SER A 4 6.31 -2.71 -8.93
CA SER A 4 6.50 -3.60 -10.09
C SER A 4 5.16 -3.88 -10.76
N ILE A 5 5.23 -4.25 -12.03
CA ILE A 5 4.07 -4.55 -12.86
C ILE A 5 4.10 -6.04 -13.20
N ILE A 6 2.94 -6.66 -13.22
CA ILE A 6 2.72 -8.01 -13.75
C ILE A 6 1.65 -7.92 -14.82
N ASP A 7 1.95 -8.44 -16.00
CA ASP A 7 0.97 -8.70 -17.05
C ASP A 7 0.68 -10.20 -17.06
N GLY A 8 -0.60 -10.57 -17.00
CA GLY A 8 -1.00 -11.98 -16.93
C GLY A 8 -2.37 -12.19 -16.34
N SER A 9 -2.55 -13.31 -15.65
CA SER A 9 -3.79 -13.68 -15.00
C SER A 9 -3.58 -14.07 -13.53
N VAL A 10 -4.62 -13.89 -12.72
CA VAL A 10 -4.66 -14.41 -11.35
C VAL A 10 -4.92 -15.92 -11.43
N GLU A 11 -3.98 -16.73 -10.95
CA GLU A 11 -4.13 -18.16 -10.85
C GLU A 11 -4.89 -18.55 -9.56
N THR A 12 -4.42 -18.01 -8.43
CA THR A 12 -5.04 -18.24 -7.11
C THR A 12 -4.98 -16.98 -6.25
N ALA A 13 -6.04 -16.77 -5.45
CA ALA A 13 -6.10 -15.70 -4.46
C ALA A 13 -6.68 -16.25 -3.15
N ASP A 14 -5.82 -16.59 -2.18
CA ASP A 14 -6.22 -17.14 -0.89
C ASP A 14 -6.47 -16.00 0.11
N LEU A 15 -7.74 -15.61 0.26
CA LEU A 15 -8.17 -14.57 1.18
C LEU A 15 -8.10 -15.09 2.63
N LYS A 16 -7.33 -14.40 3.47
CA LYS A 16 -7.23 -14.68 4.91
C LYS A 16 -8.32 -13.98 5.71
N ARG A 17 -8.53 -12.69 5.45
CA ARG A 17 -9.55 -11.86 6.10
C ARG A 17 -9.75 -10.54 5.36
N SER A 18 -10.95 -9.96 5.49
CA SER A 18 -11.23 -8.58 5.11
C SER A 18 -11.69 -7.79 6.32
N LYS A 19 -11.11 -6.60 6.56
CA LYS A 19 -11.47 -5.71 7.67
C LYS A 19 -11.02 -4.28 7.38
N GLY A 20 -11.90 -3.32 7.65
CA GLY A 20 -11.55 -1.89 7.62
C GLY A 20 -11.24 -1.35 6.22
N GLY A 21 -11.88 -1.88 5.19
CA GLY A 21 -11.69 -1.44 3.80
C GLY A 21 -10.42 -2.00 3.14
N ALA A 22 -9.84 -3.06 3.72
CA ALA A 22 -8.70 -3.77 3.17
C ALA A 22 -8.81 -5.28 3.38
N SER A 23 -8.42 -6.02 2.37
CA SER A 23 -8.37 -7.48 2.35
C SER A 23 -6.92 -7.95 2.49
N ILE A 24 -6.70 -8.95 3.33
CA ILE A 24 -5.41 -9.58 3.54
C ILE A 24 -5.47 -10.97 2.94
N PHE A 25 -4.57 -11.22 1.99
CA PHE A 25 -4.41 -12.52 1.35
C PHE A 25 -3.22 -13.27 1.96
N ARG A 26 -3.36 -14.59 2.19
CA ARG A 26 -2.20 -15.44 2.54
C ARG A 26 -1.24 -15.52 1.37
N SER A 27 -1.79 -15.70 0.17
CA SER A 27 -1.03 -15.70 -1.07
C SER A 27 -1.92 -15.28 -2.24
N ILE A 28 -1.30 -14.61 -3.20
CA ILE A 28 -1.87 -14.34 -4.53
C ILE A 28 -0.83 -14.84 -5.52
N THR A 29 -1.21 -15.77 -6.38
CA THR A 29 -0.35 -16.29 -7.44
C THR A 29 -0.84 -15.75 -8.78
N PHE A 30 0.09 -15.19 -9.53
CA PHE A 30 -0.12 -14.69 -10.87
C PHE A 30 0.62 -15.58 -11.86
N GLN A 31 -0.06 -15.96 -12.93
CA GLN A 31 0.54 -16.54 -14.12
C GLN A 31 0.85 -15.39 -15.07
N GLN A 32 2.13 -15.10 -15.30
CA GLN A 32 2.58 -14.04 -16.18
C GLN A 32 2.49 -14.48 -17.65
N ASP A 33 2.36 -13.51 -18.56
CA ASP A 33 2.29 -13.78 -20.00
C ASP A 33 3.62 -14.33 -20.57
N ASP A 34 4.72 -14.17 -19.82
CA ASP A 34 6.03 -14.77 -20.12
C ASP A 34 6.14 -16.27 -19.73
N GLY A 35 5.07 -16.84 -19.17
CA GLY A 35 5.02 -18.23 -18.72
C GLY A 35 5.50 -18.46 -17.27
N ASN A 36 5.99 -17.42 -16.58
CA ASN A 36 6.45 -17.53 -15.22
C ASN A 36 5.29 -17.35 -14.22
N ALA A 37 5.33 -18.10 -13.11
CA ALA A 37 4.42 -17.86 -12.00
C ALA A 37 5.08 -16.96 -10.95
N ARG A 38 4.34 -15.96 -10.44
CA ARG A 38 4.79 -15.10 -9.35
C ARG A 38 3.80 -15.10 -8.20
N THR A 39 4.26 -15.51 -7.02
CA THR A 39 3.45 -15.55 -5.80
C THR A 39 3.84 -14.43 -4.83
N ILE A 40 2.84 -13.72 -4.34
CA ILE A 40 2.97 -12.72 -3.28
C ILE A 40 2.32 -13.28 -2.03
N ARG A 41 3.08 -13.36 -0.93
CA ARG A 41 2.57 -13.82 0.37
C ARG A 41 2.26 -12.66 1.30
N ASN A 42 1.24 -12.83 2.14
CA ASN A 42 0.77 -11.81 3.11
C ASN A 42 0.45 -10.46 2.43
N ALA A 43 -0.26 -10.54 1.29
CA ALA A 43 -0.60 -9.35 0.53
C ALA A 43 -1.73 -8.58 1.20
N VAL A 44 -1.55 -7.25 1.33
CA VAL A 44 -2.59 -6.33 1.80
C VAL A 44 -3.10 -5.53 0.60
N VAL A 45 -4.40 -5.57 0.37
CA VAL A 45 -5.02 -4.98 -0.82
C VAL A 45 -6.26 -4.21 -0.40
N LYS A 46 -6.55 -3.06 -1.00
CA LYS A 46 -7.83 -2.37 -0.79
C LYS A 46 -8.98 -3.20 -1.33
N ASP A 47 -10.14 -3.17 -0.66
CA ASP A 47 -11.28 -4.03 -0.99
C ASP A 47 -11.78 -3.83 -2.43
N ASN A 48 -11.73 -2.60 -2.96
CA ASN A 48 -12.06 -2.32 -4.35
C ASN A 48 -11.11 -3.00 -5.35
N VAL A 49 -9.82 -3.04 -5.05
CA VAL A 49 -8.82 -3.75 -5.88
C VAL A 49 -8.92 -5.26 -5.64
N ALA A 50 -9.18 -5.68 -4.40
CA ALA A 50 -9.32 -7.09 -4.05
C ALA A 50 -10.49 -7.77 -4.78
N ALA A 51 -11.56 -7.03 -5.07
CA ALA A 51 -12.71 -7.51 -5.84
C ALA A 51 -12.33 -7.94 -7.27
N GLU A 52 -11.28 -7.35 -7.84
CA GLU A 52 -10.77 -7.70 -9.17
C GLU A 52 -9.76 -8.86 -9.16
N LEU A 53 -9.28 -9.26 -7.97
CA LEU A 53 -8.30 -10.35 -7.80
C LEU A 53 -8.97 -11.71 -7.66
N VAL A 54 -9.82 -12.06 -8.63
CA VAL A 54 -10.48 -13.36 -8.68
C VAL A 54 -9.71 -14.31 -9.60
N PRO A 55 -9.68 -15.64 -9.29
CA PRO A 55 -9.06 -16.62 -10.17
C PRO A 55 -9.57 -16.51 -11.61
N GLY A 56 -8.66 -16.46 -12.56
CA GLY A 56 -8.96 -16.27 -13.98
C GLY A 56 -9.03 -14.81 -14.45
N ALA A 57 -9.04 -13.83 -13.54
CA ALA A 57 -8.97 -12.41 -13.93
C ALA A 57 -7.65 -12.11 -14.65
N ARG A 58 -7.75 -11.55 -15.84
CA ARG A 58 -6.60 -11.22 -16.68
C ARG A 58 -6.45 -9.72 -16.82
N GLY A 59 -5.19 -9.26 -16.79
CA GLY A 59 -4.90 -7.84 -16.90
C GLY A 59 -3.49 -7.47 -16.49
N ARG A 60 -3.32 -6.19 -16.20
CA ARG A 60 -2.09 -5.60 -15.65
C ARG A 60 -2.29 -5.30 -14.18
N PHE A 61 -1.41 -5.87 -13.35
CA PHE A 61 -1.44 -5.77 -11.90
C PHE A 61 -0.27 -4.93 -11.42
N TYR A 62 -0.56 -3.87 -10.65
CA TYR A 62 0.42 -2.96 -10.09
C TYR A 62 0.69 -3.31 -8.65
N LEU A 63 1.93 -3.70 -8.39
CA LEU A 63 2.38 -4.22 -7.10
C LEU A 63 3.16 -3.16 -6.34
N TYR A 64 3.07 -3.19 -5.03
CA TYR A 64 3.89 -2.38 -4.15
C TYR A 64 4.59 -3.22 -3.07
N HIS A 65 5.73 -2.70 -2.62
CA HIS A 65 6.44 -3.22 -1.46
C HIS A 65 6.89 -2.04 -0.59
N ALA A 66 6.29 -1.89 0.58
CA ALA A 66 6.57 -0.84 1.54
C ALA A 66 6.94 -1.47 2.88
N PHE A 67 8.22 -1.46 3.23
CA PHE A 67 8.78 -2.19 4.37
C PHE A 67 8.41 -3.68 4.31
N ASP A 68 7.62 -4.15 5.27
CA ASP A 68 7.10 -5.51 5.36
C ASP A 68 5.73 -5.69 4.67
N LEU A 69 5.09 -4.58 4.26
CA LEU A 69 3.81 -4.60 3.56
C LEU A 69 4.01 -4.81 2.06
N LYS A 70 3.32 -5.79 1.52
CA LYS A 70 3.28 -6.11 0.09
C LYS A 70 1.83 -6.17 -0.36
N GLY A 71 1.57 -5.88 -1.61
CA GLY A 71 0.23 -6.02 -2.14
C GLY A 71 0.08 -5.49 -3.56
N VAL A 72 -1.18 -5.42 -3.98
CA VAL A 72 -1.60 -4.85 -5.25
C VAL A 72 -2.27 -3.51 -4.97
N HIS A 73 -1.82 -2.44 -5.64
CA HIS A 73 -2.40 -1.12 -5.50
C HIS A 73 -3.20 -0.67 -6.71
N GLY A 74 -3.20 -1.44 -7.78
CA GLY A 74 -4.00 -1.14 -8.95
C GLY A 74 -4.12 -2.35 -9.86
N VAL A 75 -5.21 -2.38 -10.60
CA VAL A 75 -5.50 -3.40 -11.60
C VAL A 75 -6.11 -2.72 -12.82
N ARG A 76 -5.62 -3.06 -14.00
CA ARG A 76 -6.27 -2.78 -15.28
C ARG A 76 -6.67 -4.10 -15.89
N THR A 77 -7.97 -4.40 -15.86
CA THR A 77 -8.45 -5.68 -16.37
C THR A 77 -8.59 -5.67 -17.88
N ALA A 78 -8.53 -6.85 -18.49
CA ALA A 78 -8.81 -7.04 -19.91
C ALA A 78 -10.22 -6.56 -20.31
N ASN A 79 -11.14 -6.51 -19.37
CA ASN A 79 -12.53 -6.06 -19.58
C ASN A 79 -12.68 -4.52 -19.53
N GLY A 80 -11.58 -3.77 -19.41
CA GLY A 80 -11.58 -2.31 -19.37
C GLY A 80 -11.89 -1.69 -18.00
N HIS A 81 -11.86 -2.48 -16.93
CA HIS A 81 -11.99 -1.95 -15.57
C HIS A 81 -10.63 -1.49 -15.05
N ASP A 82 -10.53 -0.22 -14.71
CA ASP A 82 -9.37 0.40 -14.10
C ASP A 82 -9.67 0.70 -12.63
N VAL A 83 -9.00 0.00 -11.72
CA VAL A 83 -9.23 0.15 -10.29
C VAL A 83 -7.92 0.45 -9.57
N TYR A 84 -7.92 1.51 -8.76
CA TYR A 84 -6.79 1.92 -7.94
C TYR A 84 -7.16 1.95 -6.46
N GLY A 85 -6.26 1.49 -5.59
CA GLY A 85 -6.44 1.55 -4.15
C GLY A 85 -5.16 1.14 -3.41
N PHE A 86 -4.47 2.10 -2.81
CA PHE A 86 -3.24 1.85 -2.08
C PHE A 86 -3.53 1.50 -0.61
N ALA A 87 -3.28 0.24 -0.22
CA ALA A 87 -3.53 -0.27 1.13
C ALA A 87 -2.36 -0.06 2.10
N GLY A 88 -1.13 0.15 1.58
CA GLY A 88 0.09 0.33 2.38
C GLY A 88 0.24 1.71 3.03
N ASN A 89 -0.82 2.53 3.10
CA ASN A 89 -0.73 3.89 3.59
C ASN A 89 -1.06 4.01 5.08
N ASN A 90 -0.02 4.08 5.90
CA ASN A 90 -0.12 4.37 7.34
C ASN A 90 0.08 5.87 7.67
N GLN A 91 -0.07 6.76 6.69
CA GLN A 91 0.15 8.21 6.85
C GLN A 91 -0.68 8.82 7.99
N LYS A 92 -1.94 8.38 8.13
CA LYS A 92 -2.83 8.85 9.23
C LYS A 92 -2.29 8.48 10.61
N ILE A 93 -1.67 7.31 10.76
CA ILE A 93 -1.08 6.87 12.03
C ILE A 93 0.08 7.77 12.40
N PHE A 94 0.98 8.07 11.46
CA PHE A 94 2.09 8.98 11.70
C PHE A 94 1.64 10.40 12.01
N LEU A 95 0.57 10.88 11.36
CA LEU A 95 -0.03 12.19 11.66
C LEU A 95 -0.56 12.23 13.12
N ILE A 96 -1.33 11.23 13.52
CA ILE A 96 -1.89 11.14 14.88
C ILE A 96 -0.77 11.07 15.91
N LEU A 97 0.25 10.22 15.68
CA LEU A 97 1.42 10.11 16.56
C LEU A 97 2.18 11.43 16.66
N GLY A 98 2.35 12.13 15.54
CA GLY A 98 3.00 13.44 15.52
C GLY A 98 2.26 14.48 16.36
N ILE A 99 0.94 14.60 16.18
CA ILE A 99 0.10 15.50 16.97
C ILE A 99 0.16 15.14 18.47
N PHE A 100 0.02 13.87 18.82
CA PHE A 100 0.09 13.40 20.20
C PHE A 100 1.44 13.74 20.84
N ASN A 101 2.55 13.47 20.17
CA ASN A 101 3.87 13.77 20.68
C ASN A 101 4.13 15.29 20.80
N LEU A 102 3.60 16.09 19.89
CA LEU A 102 3.69 17.56 19.98
C LEU A 102 2.97 18.09 21.24
N LEU A 103 1.74 17.60 21.49
CA LEU A 103 0.98 17.96 22.70
C LEU A 103 1.70 17.50 23.96
N TRP A 104 2.27 16.30 23.95
CA TRP A 104 3.05 15.78 25.07
C TRP A 104 4.30 16.62 25.34
N ILE A 105 5.03 17.04 24.33
CA ILE A 105 6.19 17.93 24.46
C ILE A 105 5.76 19.27 25.08
N ALA A 106 4.69 19.88 24.56
CA ALA A 106 4.15 21.15 25.08
C ALA A 106 3.77 21.04 26.57
N PHE A 107 3.09 19.97 26.95
CA PHE A 107 2.73 19.67 28.33
C PHE A 107 3.97 19.55 29.23
N MET A 108 4.98 18.79 28.79
CA MET A 108 6.21 18.59 29.58
C MET A 108 7.02 19.88 29.76
N ILE A 109 7.07 20.74 28.74
CA ILE A 109 7.70 22.06 28.85
C ILE A 109 6.97 22.91 29.90
N ALA A 110 5.63 22.93 29.87
CA ALA A 110 4.82 23.72 30.81
C ALA A 110 4.96 23.24 32.26
N VAL A 111 5.05 21.92 32.49
CA VAL A 111 5.06 21.34 33.84
C VAL A 111 6.48 21.20 34.41
N LYS A 112 7.44 20.80 33.58
CA LYS A 112 8.82 20.47 34.02
C LYS A 112 9.89 21.42 33.51
N GLY A 113 9.53 22.39 32.66
CA GLY A 113 10.46 23.38 32.11
C GLY A 113 11.49 22.82 31.12
N GLY A 114 11.30 21.59 30.60
CA GLY A 114 12.27 20.97 29.70
C GLY A 114 11.63 20.13 28.61
N VAL A 115 12.33 19.98 27.48
CA VAL A 115 11.91 19.16 26.34
C VAL A 115 12.23 17.69 26.62
N PRO A 116 11.24 16.78 26.62
CA PRO A 116 11.50 15.35 26.78
C PRO A 116 12.17 14.79 25.52
N LEU A 117 13.40 14.30 25.63
CA LEU A 117 14.19 13.78 24.50
C LEU A 117 13.45 12.66 23.75
N LEU A 118 12.79 11.75 24.46
CA LEU A 118 12.01 10.67 23.85
C LEU A 118 10.83 11.23 23.05
N GLY A 119 10.11 12.22 23.56
CA GLY A 119 9.02 12.88 22.86
C GLY A 119 9.49 13.56 21.58
N ALA A 120 10.62 14.26 21.63
CA ALA A 120 11.23 14.90 20.47
C ALA A 120 11.65 13.86 19.40
N ALA A 121 12.29 12.77 19.80
CA ALA A 121 12.69 11.69 18.89
C ALA A 121 11.48 11.03 18.21
N LEU A 122 10.41 10.72 18.97
CA LEU A 122 9.19 10.14 18.42
C LEU A 122 8.44 11.13 17.50
N PHE A 123 8.46 12.42 17.81
CA PHE A 123 7.91 13.44 16.94
C PHE A 123 8.64 13.50 15.60
N LEU A 124 9.97 13.55 15.60
CA LEU A 124 10.78 13.52 14.39
C LEU A 124 10.54 12.26 13.56
N LEU A 125 10.47 11.09 14.21
CA LEU A 125 10.16 9.83 13.54
C LEU A 125 8.77 9.86 12.89
N SER A 126 7.79 10.47 13.56
CA SER A 126 6.43 10.62 13.03
C SER A 126 6.41 11.52 11.79
N VAL A 127 7.17 12.62 11.80
CA VAL A 127 7.31 13.54 10.65
C VAL A 127 7.96 12.83 9.47
N VAL A 128 9.09 12.15 9.69
CA VAL A 128 9.78 11.38 8.64
C VAL A 128 8.88 10.28 8.07
N GLY A 129 8.20 9.52 8.94
CA GLY A 129 7.27 8.47 8.54
C GLY A 129 6.11 9.00 7.71
N TYR A 130 5.54 10.15 8.09
CA TYR A 130 4.47 10.82 7.35
C TYR A 130 4.91 11.17 5.91
N PHE A 131 6.05 11.83 5.75
CA PHE A 131 6.56 12.20 4.43
C PHE A 131 6.93 10.98 3.58
N PHE A 132 7.54 9.97 4.19
CA PHE A 132 7.87 8.73 3.51
C PHE A 132 6.63 8.03 2.94
N MET A 133 5.56 7.90 3.75
CA MET A 133 4.30 7.29 3.31
C MET A 133 3.60 8.13 2.24
N SER A 134 3.60 9.46 2.40
CA SER A 134 3.04 10.39 1.41
C SER A 134 3.74 10.28 0.05
N LYS A 135 5.08 10.24 0.05
CA LYS A 135 5.87 10.04 -1.17
C LYS A 135 5.53 8.71 -1.84
N GLY A 136 5.49 7.63 -1.07
CA GLY A 136 5.19 6.30 -1.59
C GLY A 136 3.80 6.19 -2.23
N GLN A 137 2.79 6.82 -1.63
CA GLN A 137 1.46 6.88 -2.21
C GLN A 137 1.44 7.64 -3.55
N ARG A 138 2.12 8.79 -3.60
CA ARG A 138 2.23 9.59 -4.84
C ARG A 138 2.95 8.83 -5.96
N GLU A 139 4.03 8.12 -5.63
CA GLU A 139 4.77 7.30 -6.59
C GLU A 139 3.91 6.15 -7.14
N ALA A 140 3.17 5.45 -6.27
CA ALA A 140 2.27 4.38 -6.66
C ALA A 140 1.12 4.89 -7.55
N GLN A 141 0.53 6.04 -7.20
CA GLN A 141 -0.50 6.67 -7.99
C GLN A 141 0.04 7.15 -9.34
N ALA A 142 1.19 7.83 -9.36
CA ALA A 142 1.82 8.29 -10.60
C ALA A 142 2.17 7.13 -11.55
N GLN A 143 2.59 5.98 -11.00
CA GLN A 143 2.84 4.78 -11.80
C GLN A 143 1.54 4.27 -12.45
N PHE A 144 0.45 4.20 -11.68
CA PHE A 144 -0.84 3.76 -12.20
C PHE A 144 -1.40 4.73 -13.24
N ASP A 145 -1.40 6.04 -12.94
CA ASP A 145 -1.94 7.08 -13.81
C ASP A 145 -1.10 7.28 -15.08
N GLY A 146 0.22 7.13 -14.96
CA GLY A 146 1.16 7.28 -16.08
C GLY A 146 1.11 6.13 -17.09
N ASP A 147 0.57 4.97 -16.70
CA ASP A 147 0.48 3.80 -17.56
C ASP A 147 -0.85 3.76 -18.33
N THR A 148 -1.03 4.74 -19.21
CA THR A 148 -2.22 4.82 -20.08
C THR A 148 -2.12 3.94 -21.33
N ALA A 149 -0.96 3.31 -21.55
CA ALA A 149 -0.66 2.56 -22.77
C ALA A 149 -1.13 1.10 -22.73
N TYR A 150 -1.54 0.58 -21.54
CA TYR A 150 -2.02 -0.79 -21.47
C TYR A 150 -3.33 -0.93 -22.24
N ARG A 151 -3.28 -1.68 -23.32
CA ARG A 151 -4.45 -2.23 -24.00
C ARG A 151 -4.39 -3.74 -23.81
N ALA A 152 -5.47 -4.30 -23.28
CA ALA A 152 -5.61 -5.75 -23.19
C ALA A 152 -5.42 -6.38 -24.58
N PRO A 153 -4.66 -7.46 -24.66
CA PRO A 153 -4.50 -8.21 -25.91
C PRO A 153 -5.81 -8.84 -26.37
#